data_44ededc8a898113b14af9ddfa7fe87d5
#
_entry.id   44ededc8a898113b14af9ddfa7fe87d5
#
_cell.length_a   1.000
_cell.length_b   1.000
_cell.length_c   1.000
_cell.angle_alpha   90.00
_cell.angle_beta   90.00
_cell.angle_gamma   90.00
#
_symmetry.space_group_name_H-M   'P 1'
#
loop_
_entity.id
_entity.type
_entity.pdbx_description
1 polymer ?
#
loop_
_entity_poly.entity_id
_entity_poly.type
_entity_poly.pdbx_seq_one_letter_code
_entity_poly.pdbx_strand_id
1 'polypeptide(L)'
;MNRRESVEFVNMCLIKNGDKVLVQDRVSPNWPGITFPGGHVERGESFVNAVIREVKEETGLTICNPQLCGIKNWYDDTDYRYVILFYKTEHFTGELQSSDEGKVWGEDFENLSHLKLATEDMSDMLRVFLEEDLSEFFYYKDGEDWSYQLK
;
A
#
# COMPACT_ATOMS: atom_id res chain seq x y z
N MET A 1 20.54 2.79 -26.57
CA MET A 1 19.33 2.21 -25.92
C MET A 1 18.82 3.16 -24.86
N ASN A 2 17.58 3.56 -24.97
CA ASN A 2 16.93 4.34 -23.91
C ASN A 2 16.56 3.42 -22.75
N ARG A 3 17.01 3.75 -21.53
CA ARG A 3 16.70 3.00 -20.31
C ARG A 3 15.70 3.72 -19.41
N ARG A 4 15.11 4.81 -19.90
CA ARG A 4 14.09 5.56 -19.18
C ARG A 4 12.73 4.99 -19.51
N GLU A 5 11.88 4.89 -18.49
CA GLU A 5 10.49 4.52 -18.62
C GLU A 5 9.64 5.50 -17.80
N SER A 6 8.38 5.65 -18.16
CA SER A 6 7.43 6.42 -17.36
C SER A 6 7.00 5.59 -16.15
N VAL A 7 6.99 6.21 -14.97
CA VAL A 7 6.63 5.52 -13.72
C VAL A 7 5.64 6.36 -12.93
N GLU A 8 4.61 5.72 -12.40
CA GLU A 8 3.73 6.27 -11.39
C GLU A 8 4.03 5.63 -10.04
N PHE A 9 4.36 6.47 -9.04
CA PHE A 9 4.67 6.02 -7.70
C PHE A 9 3.50 6.23 -6.75
N VAL A 10 3.15 5.16 -6.06
CA VAL A 10 2.14 5.15 -5.00
C VAL A 10 2.75 4.52 -3.76
N ASN A 11 2.21 4.77 -2.61
CA ASN A 11 2.62 4.12 -1.37
C ASN A 11 1.45 3.45 -0.68
N MET A 12 1.77 2.52 0.20
CA MET A 12 0.83 1.84 1.07
C MET A 12 1.54 1.59 2.40
N CYS A 13 0.87 1.86 3.51
CA CYS A 13 1.49 1.76 4.82
C CYS A 13 0.76 0.80 5.75
N LEU A 14 1.46 -0.22 6.22
CA LEU A 14 1.01 -1.10 7.29
C LEU A 14 1.36 -0.44 8.63
N ILE A 15 0.34 -0.02 9.37
CA ILE A 15 0.50 0.61 10.68
C ILE A 15 -0.01 -0.36 11.74
N LYS A 16 0.90 -0.87 12.56
CA LYS A 16 0.60 -1.83 13.61
C LYS A 16 0.54 -1.18 14.97
N ASN A 17 -0.43 -1.61 15.78
CA ASN A 17 -0.54 -1.25 17.19
C ASN A 17 -0.88 -2.52 17.98
N GLY A 18 0.14 -3.21 18.48
CA GLY A 18 -0.04 -4.52 19.10
C GLY A 18 -0.58 -5.54 18.10
N ASP A 19 -1.72 -6.14 18.43
CA ASP A 19 -2.39 -7.14 17.57
C ASP A 19 -3.31 -6.51 16.52
N LYS A 20 -3.38 -5.17 16.48
CA LYS A 20 -4.24 -4.45 15.55
C LYS A 20 -3.42 -3.84 14.40
N VAL A 21 -4.06 -3.75 13.26
CA VAL A 21 -3.55 -3.06 12.07
C VAL A 21 -4.58 -2.06 11.61
N LEU A 22 -4.11 -0.88 11.19
CA LEU A 22 -4.98 0.17 10.68
C LEU A 22 -5.45 -0.18 9.28
N VAL A 23 -6.76 -0.19 9.07
CA VAL A 23 -7.38 -0.44 7.79
C VAL A 23 -8.26 0.73 7.38
N GLN A 24 -8.50 0.83 6.08
CA GLN A 24 -9.37 1.82 5.47
C GLN A 24 -10.39 1.11 4.57
N ASP A 25 -11.65 1.47 4.71
CA ASP A 25 -12.70 1.04 3.79
C ASP A 25 -12.85 2.10 2.70
N ARG A 26 -12.30 1.84 1.53
CA ARG A 26 -12.28 2.78 0.41
C ARG A 26 -13.68 3.00 -0.14
N VAL A 27 -14.00 4.28 -0.35
CA VAL A 27 -15.26 4.70 -0.99
C VAL A 27 -15.12 4.93 -2.50
N SER A 28 -13.94 4.67 -3.06
CA SER A 28 -13.70 4.82 -4.50
C SER A 28 -14.60 3.88 -5.30
N PRO A 29 -15.34 4.38 -6.31
CA PRO A 29 -16.16 3.52 -7.16
C PRO A 29 -15.34 2.56 -8.03
N ASN A 30 -14.09 2.90 -8.31
CA ASN A 30 -13.20 2.09 -9.15
C ASN A 30 -12.48 1.01 -8.36
N TRP A 31 -12.31 1.20 -7.05
CA TRP A 31 -11.53 0.28 -6.23
C TRP A 31 -12.03 0.27 -4.78
N PRO A 32 -13.25 -0.23 -4.55
CA PRO A 32 -13.82 -0.29 -3.21
C PRO A 32 -13.25 -1.46 -2.42
N GLY A 33 -13.34 -1.38 -1.09
CA GLY A 33 -12.99 -2.46 -0.18
C GLY A 33 -11.90 -2.06 0.80
N ILE A 34 -11.53 -3.03 1.63
CA ILE A 34 -10.58 -2.82 2.73
C ILE A 34 -9.14 -2.86 2.21
N THR A 35 -8.37 -1.86 2.60
CA THR A 35 -6.96 -1.71 2.25
C THR A 35 -6.20 -1.03 3.39
N PHE A 36 -4.90 -0.87 3.22
CA PHE A 36 -4.09 -0.03 4.10
C PHE A 36 -4.03 1.40 3.55
N PRO A 37 -3.88 2.43 4.40
CA PRO A 37 -3.80 3.80 3.93
C PRO A 37 -2.55 4.04 3.07
N GLY A 38 -2.64 4.98 2.17
CA GLY A 38 -1.58 5.38 1.26
C GLY A 38 -2.13 6.16 0.08
N GLY A 39 -1.26 6.57 -0.81
CA GLY A 39 -1.65 7.34 -1.99
C GLY A 39 -0.47 7.68 -2.88
N HIS A 40 -0.66 8.67 -3.74
CA HIS A 40 0.32 9.05 -4.75
C HIS A 40 1.49 9.83 -4.16
N VAL A 41 2.68 9.56 -4.70
CA VAL A 41 3.87 10.40 -4.49
C VAL A 41 3.79 11.57 -5.48
N GLU A 42 3.87 12.79 -4.97
CA GLU A 42 3.88 14.00 -5.78
C GLU A 42 5.23 14.20 -6.45
N ARG A 43 5.24 14.92 -7.58
CA ARG A 43 6.49 15.20 -8.31
C ARG A 43 7.48 15.93 -7.40
N GLY A 44 8.70 15.38 -7.30
CA GLY A 44 9.75 15.97 -6.49
C GLY A 44 9.64 15.73 -4.99
N GLU A 45 8.60 15.05 -4.56
CA GLU A 45 8.40 14.72 -3.15
C GLU A 45 9.27 13.51 -2.75
N SER A 46 9.82 13.54 -1.54
CA SER A 46 10.49 12.37 -0.95
C SER A 46 9.48 11.24 -0.76
N PHE A 47 9.88 10.00 -1.01
CA PHE A 47 9.00 8.83 -0.80
C PHE A 47 8.56 8.71 0.66
N VAL A 48 9.45 8.97 1.60
CA VAL A 48 9.13 8.95 3.04
C VAL A 48 8.15 10.06 3.39
N ASN A 49 8.40 11.28 2.91
CA ASN A 49 7.49 12.41 3.16
C ASN A 49 6.11 12.15 2.55
N ALA A 50 6.05 11.51 1.38
CA ALA A 50 4.80 11.19 0.72
C ALA A 50 3.93 10.24 1.56
N VAL A 51 4.50 9.17 2.10
CA VAL A 51 3.72 8.21 2.91
C VAL A 51 3.29 8.85 4.23
N ILE A 52 4.13 9.68 4.85
CA ILE A 52 3.76 10.43 6.07
C ILE A 52 2.59 11.36 5.78
N ARG A 53 2.64 12.10 4.68
CA ARG A 53 1.57 13.02 4.26
C ARG A 53 0.27 12.29 3.97
N GLU A 54 0.31 11.25 3.17
CA GLU A 54 -0.89 10.48 2.79
C GLU A 54 -1.57 9.86 4.01
N VAL A 55 -0.80 9.25 4.91
CA VAL A 55 -1.35 8.69 6.14
C VAL A 55 -2.00 9.78 7.00
N LYS A 56 -1.38 10.96 7.10
CA LYS A 56 -1.94 12.08 7.85
C LYS A 56 -3.26 12.56 7.24
N GLU A 57 -3.32 12.71 5.93
CA GLU A 57 -4.52 13.17 5.22
C GLU A 57 -5.68 12.18 5.39
N GLU A 58 -5.41 10.89 5.29
CA GLU A 58 -6.43 9.85 5.31
C GLU A 58 -6.86 9.42 6.72
N THR A 59 -5.98 9.51 7.70
CA THR A 59 -6.20 8.89 9.01
C THR A 59 -6.09 9.84 10.20
N GLY A 60 -5.55 11.04 10.01
CA GLY A 60 -5.23 11.96 11.09
C GLY A 60 -3.96 11.63 11.86
N LEU A 61 -3.37 10.48 11.65
CA LEU A 61 -2.17 10.06 12.37
C LEU A 61 -0.89 10.57 11.72
N THR A 62 0.08 10.93 12.55
CA THR A 62 1.45 11.25 12.12
C THR A 62 2.31 10.04 12.41
N ILE A 63 2.72 9.32 11.37
CA ILE A 63 3.61 8.17 11.51
C ILE A 63 5.06 8.61 11.63
N CYS A 64 5.85 7.82 12.34
CA CYS A 64 7.27 8.05 12.58
C CYS A 64 8.07 6.87 12.04
N ASN A 65 9.24 7.17 11.44
CA ASN A 65 10.20 6.17 10.98
C ASN A 65 9.58 5.04 10.14
N PRO A 66 8.80 5.35 9.09
CA PRO A 66 8.28 4.30 8.23
C PRO A 66 9.42 3.57 7.55
N GLN A 67 9.37 2.24 7.59
CA GLN A 67 10.39 1.38 6.99
C GLN A 67 9.92 0.85 5.66
N LEU A 68 10.68 1.06 4.60
CA LEU A 68 10.41 0.45 3.30
C LEU A 68 10.67 -1.05 3.42
N CYS A 69 9.65 -1.85 3.21
CA CYS A 69 9.72 -3.30 3.35
C CYS A 69 9.55 -4.07 2.03
N GLY A 70 9.14 -3.40 0.98
CA GLY A 70 9.01 -4.02 -0.33
C GLY A 70 8.26 -3.15 -1.32
N ILE A 71 8.02 -3.70 -2.48
CA ILE A 71 7.29 -3.04 -3.55
C ILE A 71 6.31 -4.00 -4.21
N LYS A 72 5.24 -3.45 -4.76
CA LYS A 72 4.41 -4.12 -5.77
C LYS A 72 4.53 -3.34 -7.05
N ASN A 73 4.74 -4.01 -8.17
CA ASN A 73 4.85 -3.31 -9.43
C ASN A 73 4.36 -4.14 -10.60
N TRP A 74 3.98 -3.45 -11.65
CA TRP A 74 3.66 -4.05 -12.94
C TRP A 74 3.98 -3.09 -14.06
N TYR A 75 4.17 -3.65 -15.22
CA TYR A 75 4.46 -2.95 -16.45
C TYR A 75 3.35 -3.26 -17.45
N ASP A 76 2.82 -2.24 -18.10
CA ASP A 76 1.85 -2.42 -19.17
C ASP A 76 2.49 -2.20 -20.57
N ASP A 77 1.70 -2.41 -21.61
CA ASP A 77 2.18 -2.32 -23.00
C ASP A 77 2.38 -0.88 -23.48
N THR A 78 2.18 0.13 -22.62
CA THR A 78 2.25 1.55 -22.98
C THR A 78 3.54 2.25 -22.54
N ASP A 79 4.61 1.49 -22.27
CA ASP A 79 5.90 1.99 -21.75
C ASP A 79 5.75 2.69 -20.39
N TYR A 80 4.92 2.12 -19.54
CA TYR A 80 4.50 2.68 -18.26
C TYR A 80 4.58 1.63 -17.15
N ARG A 81 5.23 1.98 -16.05
CA ARG A 81 5.34 1.13 -14.87
C ARG A 81 4.59 1.75 -13.70
N TYR A 82 3.83 0.94 -13.01
CA TYR A 82 3.18 1.32 -11.76
C TYR A 82 3.94 0.69 -10.60
N VAL A 83 4.33 1.51 -9.61
CA VAL A 83 5.11 1.04 -8.45
C VAL A 83 4.41 1.47 -7.17
N ILE A 84 4.06 0.49 -6.33
CA ILE A 84 3.55 0.73 -4.98
C ILE A 84 4.69 0.44 -4.00
N LEU A 85 5.08 1.47 -3.27
CA LEU A 85 6.08 1.37 -2.20
C LEU A 85 5.39 0.90 -0.92
N PHE A 86 5.82 -0.22 -0.37
CA PHE A 86 5.27 -0.78 0.87
C PHE A 86 6.09 -0.32 2.05
N TYR A 87 5.43 0.47 2.93
CA TYR A 87 6.01 0.94 4.19
C TYR A 87 5.31 0.29 5.37
N LYS A 88 6.03 0.12 6.47
CA LYS A 88 5.44 -0.31 7.75
C LYS A 88 6.01 0.50 8.90
N THR A 89 5.19 0.68 9.93
CA THR A 89 5.59 1.34 11.18
C THR A 89 4.72 0.87 12.34
N GLU A 90 5.26 0.95 13.55
CA GLU A 90 4.54 0.76 14.80
C GLU A 90 4.52 2.06 15.63
N HIS A 91 5.06 3.17 15.08
CA HIS A 91 5.22 4.44 15.79
C HIS A 91 4.39 5.53 15.12
N PHE A 92 3.46 6.09 15.88
CA PHE A 92 2.59 7.14 15.41
C PHE A 92 2.09 7.98 16.59
N THR A 93 1.63 9.20 16.28
CA THR A 93 0.99 10.13 17.22
C THR A 93 -0.28 10.69 16.60
N GLY A 94 -1.06 11.39 17.39
CA GLY A 94 -2.30 12.02 16.93
C GLY A 94 -3.54 11.19 17.20
N GLU A 95 -4.66 11.68 16.70
CA GLU A 95 -5.97 11.05 16.88
C GLU A 95 -6.47 10.50 15.55
N LEU A 96 -7.00 9.28 15.58
CA LEU A 96 -7.56 8.63 14.41
C LEU A 96 -8.82 9.34 13.95
N GLN A 97 -8.85 9.76 12.69
CA GLN A 97 -9.99 10.39 12.04
C GLN A 97 -10.19 9.83 10.64
N SER A 98 -11.42 9.49 10.31
CA SER A 98 -11.78 9.14 8.94
C SER A 98 -11.78 10.37 8.04
N SER A 99 -11.59 10.18 6.76
CA SER A 99 -11.59 11.22 5.72
C SER A 99 -12.62 10.92 4.63
N ASP A 100 -12.69 11.79 3.63
CA ASP A 100 -13.53 11.57 2.45
C ASP A 100 -13.10 10.34 1.64
N GLU A 101 -11.90 9.85 1.84
CA GLU A 101 -11.36 8.65 1.18
C GLU A 101 -11.93 7.35 1.76
N GLY A 102 -12.45 7.39 2.97
CA GLY A 102 -13.09 6.24 3.60
C GLY A 102 -12.93 6.22 5.12
N LYS A 103 -13.70 5.33 5.72
CA LYS A 103 -13.63 5.07 7.15
C LYS A 103 -12.33 4.32 7.49
N VAL A 104 -11.69 4.71 8.59
CA VAL A 104 -10.47 4.07 9.09
C VAL A 104 -10.68 3.58 10.52
N TRP A 105 -10.12 2.40 10.84
CA TRP A 105 -10.15 1.83 12.19
C TRP A 105 -9.01 0.84 12.38
N GLY A 106 -8.72 0.52 13.65
CA GLY A 106 -7.84 -0.59 13.98
C GLY A 106 -8.59 -1.90 13.96
N GLU A 107 -8.14 -2.83 13.13
CA GLU A 107 -8.72 -4.18 13.02
C GLU A 107 -7.77 -5.20 13.63
N ASP A 108 -8.32 -6.24 14.27
CA ASP A 108 -7.51 -7.36 14.72
C ASP A 108 -6.85 -8.03 13.53
N PHE A 109 -5.56 -8.26 13.63
CA PHE A 109 -4.77 -8.82 12.53
C PHE A 109 -5.33 -10.18 12.05
N GLU A 110 -5.76 -11.01 12.98
CA GLU A 110 -6.36 -12.31 12.68
C GLU A 110 -7.68 -12.21 11.92
N ASN A 111 -8.34 -11.05 11.98
CA ASN A 111 -9.65 -10.85 11.38
C ASN A 111 -9.57 -10.33 9.93
N LEU A 112 -8.39 -9.98 9.44
CA LEU A 112 -8.22 -9.43 8.08
C LEU A 112 -8.76 -10.36 6.99
N SER A 113 -8.57 -11.67 7.15
CA SER A 113 -9.03 -12.66 6.17
C SER A 113 -10.56 -12.76 6.05
N HIS A 114 -11.29 -12.22 7.02
CA HIS A 114 -12.75 -12.20 7.04
C HIS A 114 -13.34 -10.92 6.46
N LEU A 115 -12.52 -9.92 6.14
CA LEU A 115 -12.96 -8.65 5.58
C LEU A 115 -13.02 -8.72 4.05
N LYS A 116 -13.88 -7.89 3.48
CA LYS A 116 -13.92 -7.69 2.03
C LYS A 116 -12.74 -6.82 1.60
N LEU A 117 -11.64 -7.46 1.26
CA LEU A 117 -10.41 -6.78 0.84
C LEU A 117 -10.58 -6.13 -0.53
N ALA A 118 -9.87 -5.03 -0.77
CA ALA A 118 -9.94 -4.25 -2.01
C ALA A 118 -9.44 -5.03 -3.23
N THR A 119 -8.52 -5.97 -3.01
CA THR A 119 -8.02 -6.86 -4.06
C THR A 119 -7.91 -8.29 -3.54
N GLU A 120 -8.07 -9.26 -4.44
CA GLU A 120 -7.99 -10.69 -4.08
C GLU A 120 -6.58 -11.10 -3.63
N ASP A 121 -5.57 -10.35 -4.06
CA ASP A 121 -4.17 -10.64 -3.78
C ASP A 121 -3.63 -9.96 -2.49
N MET A 122 -4.50 -9.32 -1.70
CA MET A 122 -4.08 -8.65 -0.46
C MET A 122 -3.40 -9.60 0.53
N SER A 123 -3.82 -10.85 0.61
CA SER A 123 -3.18 -11.84 1.49
C SER A 123 -1.75 -12.13 1.09
N ASP A 124 -1.46 -12.21 -0.21
CA ASP A 124 -0.10 -12.38 -0.73
C ASP A 124 0.72 -11.09 -0.63
N MET A 125 0.10 -9.93 -0.86
CA MET A 125 0.75 -8.63 -0.62
C MET A 125 1.20 -8.50 0.83
N LEU A 126 0.37 -8.94 1.77
CA LEU A 126 0.67 -8.90 3.20
C LEU A 126 1.94 -9.68 3.53
N ARG A 127 2.23 -10.77 2.82
CA ARG A 127 3.46 -11.53 3.00
C ARG A 127 4.70 -10.67 2.71
N VAL A 128 4.65 -9.80 1.70
CA VAL A 128 5.78 -8.91 1.40
C VAL A 128 6.01 -7.91 2.54
N PHE A 129 4.93 -7.44 3.21
CA PHE A 129 5.07 -6.58 4.38
C PHE A 129 5.70 -7.30 5.58
N LEU A 130 5.48 -8.59 5.73
CA LEU A 130 5.77 -9.31 6.98
C LEU A 130 6.96 -10.26 6.89
N GLU A 131 7.22 -10.87 5.74
CA GLU A 131 8.29 -11.84 5.55
C GLU A 131 9.58 -11.14 5.10
N GLU A 132 10.66 -11.27 5.88
CA GLU A 132 11.92 -10.56 5.63
C GLU A 132 12.66 -11.03 4.39
N ASP A 133 12.39 -12.24 3.92
CA ASP A 133 12.99 -12.81 2.72
C ASP A 133 12.24 -12.43 1.42
N LEU A 134 11.14 -11.71 1.53
CA LEU A 134 10.39 -11.17 0.39
C LEU A 134 10.56 -9.65 0.32
N SER A 135 10.70 -9.14 -0.90
CA SER A 135 10.85 -7.69 -1.14
C SER A 135 10.03 -7.19 -2.31
N GLU A 136 9.47 -8.10 -3.12
CA GLU A 136 8.78 -7.69 -4.33
C GLU A 136 7.55 -8.57 -4.60
N PHE A 137 6.48 -7.90 -4.97
CA PHE A 137 5.30 -8.49 -5.59
C PHE A 137 5.28 -8.01 -7.04
N PHE A 138 5.55 -8.92 -7.97
CA PHE A 138 5.66 -8.58 -9.38
C PHE A 138 4.50 -9.16 -10.19
N TYR A 139 3.66 -8.26 -10.73
CA TYR A 139 2.64 -8.63 -11.71
C TYR A 139 3.22 -8.59 -13.11
N TYR A 140 2.87 -9.57 -13.93
CA TYR A 140 3.31 -9.65 -15.32
C TYR A 140 2.23 -10.27 -16.20
N LYS A 141 2.30 -9.97 -17.48
CA LYS A 141 1.45 -10.63 -18.47
C LYS A 141 2.06 -11.96 -18.87
N ASP A 142 1.22 -13.00 -18.87
CA ASP A 142 1.51 -14.33 -19.40
C ASP A 142 0.52 -14.60 -20.55
N GLY A 143 0.90 -14.21 -21.76
CA GLY A 143 -0.02 -14.17 -22.89
C GLY A 143 -1.04 -13.01 -22.74
N GLU A 144 -2.33 -13.34 -22.72
CA GLU A 144 -3.40 -12.36 -22.47
C GLU A 144 -3.79 -12.27 -21.00
N ASP A 145 -3.33 -13.22 -20.17
CA ASP A 145 -3.63 -13.28 -18.75
C ASP A 145 -2.57 -12.58 -17.91
N TRP A 146 -2.99 -12.12 -16.72
CA TRP A 146 -2.09 -11.59 -15.73
C TRP A 146 -1.76 -12.65 -14.69
N SER A 147 -0.49 -12.72 -14.32
CA SER A 147 0.00 -13.56 -13.23
C SER A 147 0.92 -12.75 -12.31
N TYR A 148 1.35 -13.32 -11.19
CA TYR A 148 2.27 -12.63 -10.29
C TYR A 148 3.23 -13.60 -9.61
N GLN A 149 4.33 -13.04 -9.14
CA GLN A 149 5.36 -13.74 -8.37
C GLN A 149 5.74 -12.91 -7.15
N LEU A 150 5.99 -13.60 -6.04
CA LEU A 150 6.62 -13.02 -4.85
C LEU A 150 8.11 -13.33 -4.90
N LYS A 151 8.94 -12.31 -4.68
CA LYS A 151 10.40 -12.41 -4.78
C LYS A 151 11.10 -11.83 -3.56
#